data_372f272751b1020c76301ff689a5dc21
#
_entry.id   372f272751b1020c76301ff689a5dc21
#
_cell.length_a   1.000
_cell.length_b   1.000
_cell.length_c   1.000
_cell.angle_alpha   90.00
_cell.angle_beta   90.00
_cell.angle_gamma   90.00
#
_symmetry.space_group_name_H-M   'P 1'
#
loop_
_entity.id
_entity.type
_entity.pdbx_description
1 polymer ?
#
loop_
_entity_poly.entity_id
_entity_poly.type
_entity_poly.pdbx_seq_one_letter_code
_entity_poly.pdbx_strand_id
1 'polypeptide(L)'
;ANQLGFRIKLVGVAEPGLMPRMQTCLLPLASQLAKVNGVLNAVEFHGEPVGSVLAVGPGAGGGATSSAVLSDLIDIAAGRGGLPFGRSVDALIDANAVENCAGPDKPFYVRLMVVDQPGVLATLTGILKKYSISVEGLLQQGRAPGNAVALVMTTHETSVANLGIALDEMEKLPIVKAKPVAMPIM
;
A
#
# COMPACT_ATOMS: atom_id res chain seq x y z
N ALA A 1 -3.59 -2.14 -13.13
CA ALA A 1 -2.79 -1.10 -12.47
C ALA A 1 -2.11 -0.22 -13.51
N ASN A 2 -1.26 -0.78 -14.38
CA ASN A 2 -0.48 0.01 -15.34
C ASN A 2 -1.34 0.89 -16.27
N GLN A 3 -2.47 0.39 -16.77
CA GLN A 3 -3.41 1.17 -17.60
C GLN A 3 -4.07 2.33 -16.84
N LEU A 4 -4.10 2.28 -15.52
CA LEU A 4 -4.59 3.33 -14.64
C LEU A 4 -3.49 4.27 -14.15
N GLY A 5 -2.26 4.14 -14.69
CA GLY A 5 -1.13 4.97 -14.28
C GLY A 5 -0.44 4.55 -12.97
N PHE A 6 -0.65 3.31 -12.52
CA PHE A 6 -0.09 2.82 -11.26
C PHE A 6 0.78 1.57 -11.42
N ARG A 7 1.65 1.35 -10.47
CA ARG A 7 2.42 0.13 -10.28
C ARG A 7 2.13 -0.49 -8.91
N ILE A 8 1.97 -1.81 -8.89
CA ILE A 8 1.77 -2.56 -7.64
C ILE A 8 3.13 -2.77 -6.99
N LYS A 9 3.25 -2.41 -5.71
CA LYS A 9 4.45 -2.60 -4.88
C LYS A 9 4.06 -3.11 -3.49
N LEU A 10 4.96 -3.88 -2.87
CA LEU A 10 4.89 -4.19 -1.45
C LEU A 10 5.65 -3.08 -0.71
N VAL A 11 4.97 -2.36 0.17
CA VAL A 11 5.53 -1.19 0.86
C VAL A 11 5.34 -1.33 2.36
N GLY A 12 6.43 -1.16 3.09
CA GLY A 12 6.42 -0.95 4.54
C GLY A 12 6.23 0.53 4.83
N VAL A 13 5.33 0.85 5.75
CA VAL A 13 5.04 2.22 6.18
C VAL A 13 5.18 2.30 7.69
N ALA A 14 5.98 3.26 8.15
CA ALA A 14 6.13 3.60 9.56
C ALA A 14 5.89 5.11 9.73
N GLU A 15 4.92 5.46 10.53
CA GLU A 15 4.51 6.84 10.81
C GLU A 15 4.43 7.04 12.33
N PRO A 16 4.84 8.19 12.85
CA PRO A 16 4.73 8.47 14.29
C PRO A 16 3.28 8.30 14.78
N GLY A 17 3.11 7.58 15.88
CA GLY A 17 1.79 7.36 16.48
C GLY A 17 0.92 6.31 15.79
N LEU A 18 1.41 5.65 14.74
CA LEU A 18 0.71 4.56 14.05
C LEU A 18 1.51 3.26 14.11
N MET A 19 0.80 2.14 14.11
CA MET A 19 1.47 0.84 14.02
C MET A 19 2.16 0.69 12.66
N PRO A 20 3.45 0.33 12.62
CA PRO A 20 4.13 0.01 11.38
C PRO A 20 3.40 -1.11 10.65
N ARG A 21 3.22 -0.97 9.34
CA ARG A 21 2.48 -1.92 8.52
C ARG A 21 3.19 -2.22 7.21
N MET A 22 3.04 -3.44 6.74
CA MET A 22 3.48 -3.83 5.41
C MET A 22 2.26 -4.25 4.58
N GLN A 23 2.12 -3.66 3.40
CA GLN A 23 0.96 -3.90 2.55
C GLN A 23 1.28 -3.78 1.07
N THR A 24 0.55 -4.52 0.26
CA THR A 24 0.55 -4.32 -1.19
C THR A 24 -0.28 -3.08 -1.51
N CYS A 25 0.31 -2.14 -2.24
CA CYS A 25 -0.35 -0.90 -2.62
C CYS A 25 -0.08 -0.54 -4.09
N LEU A 26 -0.82 0.42 -4.60
CA LEU A 26 -0.60 1.04 -5.88
C LEU A 26 0.18 2.34 -5.68
N LEU A 27 1.29 2.47 -6.43
CA LEU A 27 2.07 3.70 -6.50
C LEU A 27 1.88 4.35 -7.87
N PRO A 28 1.66 5.67 -7.96
CA PRO A 28 1.67 6.37 -9.23
C PRO A 28 2.96 6.09 -10.00
N LEU A 29 2.89 5.91 -11.32
CA LEU A 29 4.08 5.68 -12.16
C LEU A 29 5.10 6.82 -12.08
N ALA A 30 4.65 8.03 -11.72
CA ALA A 30 5.51 9.18 -11.48
C ALA A 30 6.36 9.04 -10.21
N SER A 31 5.89 8.29 -9.20
CA SER A 31 6.60 8.07 -7.95
C SER A 31 7.97 7.42 -8.19
N GLN A 32 8.98 7.87 -7.46
CA GLN A 32 10.32 7.27 -7.53
C GLN A 32 10.32 5.85 -6.97
N LEU A 33 9.56 5.56 -5.91
CA LEU A 33 9.40 4.22 -5.36
C LEU A 33 8.80 3.24 -6.39
N ALA A 34 7.90 3.71 -7.26
CA ALA A 34 7.33 2.88 -8.32
C ALA A 34 8.38 2.39 -9.33
N LYS A 35 9.50 3.09 -9.46
CA LYS A 35 10.59 2.80 -10.41
C LYS A 35 11.64 1.84 -9.86
N VAL A 36 11.63 1.55 -8.57
CA VAL A 36 12.55 0.60 -7.92
C VAL A 36 12.17 -0.83 -8.32
N ASN A 37 13.07 -1.56 -8.98
CA ASN A 37 12.80 -2.87 -9.54
C ASN A 37 13.94 -3.87 -9.28
N GLY A 38 13.65 -5.16 -9.47
CA GLY A 38 14.62 -6.24 -9.38
C GLY A 38 15.14 -6.41 -7.95
N VAL A 39 16.47 -6.47 -7.81
CA VAL A 39 17.16 -6.64 -6.52
C VAL A 39 17.28 -5.35 -5.71
N LEU A 40 16.83 -4.22 -6.27
CA LEU A 40 16.91 -2.93 -5.60
C LEU A 40 15.79 -2.81 -4.56
N ASN A 41 16.15 -2.31 -3.40
CA ASN A 41 15.26 -1.84 -2.36
C ASN A 41 15.40 -0.32 -2.23
N ALA A 42 14.38 0.32 -1.70
CA ALA A 42 14.41 1.75 -1.41
C ALA A 42 13.75 2.03 -0.05
N VAL A 43 14.24 3.08 0.58
CA VAL A 43 13.60 3.69 1.75
C VAL A 43 13.42 5.17 1.47
N GLU A 44 12.20 5.65 1.61
CA GLU A 44 11.87 7.07 1.48
C GLU A 44 11.55 7.62 2.87
N PHE A 45 12.25 8.68 3.23
CA PHE A 45 12.06 9.40 4.49
C PHE A 45 11.40 10.74 4.20
N HIS A 46 10.37 11.05 4.95
CA HIS A 46 9.72 12.35 4.92
C HIS A 46 10.00 13.08 6.23
N GLY A 47 10.48 14.29 6.15
CA GLY A 47 10.81 15.10 7.35
C GLY A 47 10.83 16.58 7.05
N GLU A 48 10.67 17.38 8.09
CA GLU A 48 10.77 18.83 8.02
C GLU A 48 12.08 19.32 8.68
N PRO A 49 12.76 20.26 8.06
CA PRO A 49 12.46 20.97 6.82
C PRO A 49 13.03 20.32 5.55
N VAL A 50 13.63 19.13 5.63
CA VAL A 50 14.38 18.50 4.52
C VAL A 50 13.47 18.01 3.38
N GLY A 51 12.18 17.78 3.63
CA GLY A 51 11.25 17.21 2.68
C GLY A 51 11.42 15.71 2.53
N SER A 52 11.41 15.19 1.29
CA SER A 52 11.54 13.75 0.99
C SER A 52 12.99 13.42 0.61
N VAL A 53 13.53 12.38 1.22
CA VAL A 53 14.86 11.81 0.91
C VAL A 53 14.68 10.35 0.55
N LEU A 54 15.16 9.94 -0.62
CA LEU A 54 15.12 8.57 -1.11
C LEU A 54 16.51 7.94 -1.11
N ALA A 55 16.66 6.83 -0.43
CA ALA A 55 17.83 5.97 -0.49
C ALA A 55 17.48 4.70 -1.29
N VAL A 56 18.30 4.36 -2.29
CA VAL A 56 18.11 3.18 -3.13
C VAL A 56 19.42 2.38 -3.17
N GLY A 57 19.32 1.08 -3.00
CA GLY A 57 20.46 0.19 -3.06
C GLY A 57 20.09 -1.28 -3.26
N PRO A 58 21.06 -2.15 -3.54
CA PRO A 58 20.81 -3.58 -3.63
C PRO A 58 20.41 -4.13 -2.26
N GLY A 59 19.23 -4.74 -2.19
CA GLY A 59 18.70 -5.33 -0.95
C GLY A 59 19.12 -6.78 -0.74
N ALA A 60 19.73 -7.43 -1.76
CA ALA A 60 20.17 -8.81 -1.71
C ALA A 60 21.38 -9.04 -2.60
N GLY A 61 22.06 -10.16 -2.37
CA GLY A 61 23.25 -10.57 -3.13
C GLY A 61 24.50 -10.66 -2.26
N GLY A 62 25.38 -11.64 -2.57
CA GLY A 62 26.59 -11.91 -1.77
C GLY A 62 27.50 -10.68 -1.64
N GLY A 63 27.69 -9.93 -2.71
CA GLY A 63 28.52 -8.72 -2.70
C GLY A 63 27.97 -7.61 -1.80
N ALA A 64 26.68 -7.33 -1.85
CA ALA A 64 26.05 -6.31 -1.00
C ALA A 64 26.10 -6.73 0.48
N THR A 65 25.79 -7.98 0.78
CA THR A 65 25.81 -8.51 2.15
C THR A 65 27.22 -8.54 2.73
N SER A 66 28.20 -9.05 1.96
CA SER A 66 29.59 -9.09 2.43
C SER A 66 30.17 -7.69 2.65
N SER A 67 29.84 -6.73 1.80
CA SER A 67 30.26 -5.33 1.96
C SER A 67 29.73 -4.74 3.27
N ALA A 68 28.45 -4.96 3.59
CA ALA A 68 27.86 -4.48 4.84
C ALA A 68 28.52 -5.12 6.07
N VAL A 69 28.68 -6.44 6.07
CA VAL A 69 29.35 -7.16 7.18
C VAL A 69 30.79 -6.69 7.37
N LEU A 70 31.55 -6.54 6.28
CA LEU A 70 32.92 -6.06 6.36
C LEU A 70 33.01 -4.61 6.87
N SER A 71 32.06 -3.75 6.45
CA SER A 71 31.98 -2.38 6.97
C SER A 71 31.77 -2.36 8.49
N ASP A 72 30.84 -3.15 8.99
CA ASP A 72 30.57 -3.25 10.42
C ASP A 72 31.80 -3.79 11.20
N LEU A 73 32.48 -4.81 10.68
CA LEU A 73 33.71 -5.35 11.28
C LEU A 73 34.83 -4.31 11.31
N ILE A 74 35.01 -3.53 10.25
CA ILE A 74 36.03 -2.46 10.20
C ILE A 74 35.68 -1.37 11.23
N ASP A 75 34.42 -0.98 11.35
CA ASP A 75 33.99 0.03 12.31
C ASP A 75 34.22 -0.44 13.75
N ILE A 76 33.91 -1.69 14.06
CA ILE A 76 34.18 -2.29 15.38
C ILE A 76 35.69 -2.29 15.64
N ALA A 77 36.53 -2.76 14.69
CA ALA A 77 37.95 -2.83 14.83
C ALA A 77 38.62 -1.45 14.99
N ALA A 78 38.06 -0.43 14.39
CA ALA A 78 38.47 0.96 14.47
C ALA A 78 37.95 1.71 15.71
N GLY A 79 37.14 1.05 16.55
CA GLY A 79 36.48 1.66 17.71
C GLY A 79 35.40 2.69 17.33
N ARG A 80 34.91 2.67 16.09
CA ARG A 80 33.83 3.52 15.60
C ARG A 80 32.47 2.90 15.93
N GLY A 81 32.13 2.87 17.22
CA GLY A 81 30.80 2.47 17.67
C GLY A 81 29.83 3.64 17.62
N GLY A 82 28.69 3.49 16.98
CA GLY A 82 27.59 4.42 17.04
C GLY A 82 26.55 3.99 18.06
N LEU A 83 25.88 4.95 18.68
CA LEU A 83 24.70 4.66 19.48
C LEU A 83 23.55 4.22 18.57
N PRO A 84 22.82 3.14 18.89
CA PRO A 84 21.62 2.78 18.15
C PRO A 84 20.66 3.98 18.03
N PHE A 85 20.22 4.29 16.82
CA PHE A 85 19.35 5.44 16.55
C PHE A 85 19.93 6.80 17.03
N GLY A 86 21.26 6.93 17.22
CA GLY A 86 21.89 8.14 17.72
C GLY A 86 21.56 8.47 19.18
N ARG A 87 21.04 7.52 19.95
CA ARG A 87 20.65 7.69 21.37
C ARG A 87 21.20 6.55 22.22
N SER A 88 21.42 6.81 23.52
CA SER A 88 21.74 5.75 24.48
C SER A 88 20.55 4.78 24.61
N VAL A 89 20.85 3.52 24.92
CA VAL A 89 19.81 2.50 25.14
C VAL A 89 18.84 2.93 26.24
N ASP A 90 19.32 3.58 27.29
CA ASP A 90 18.51 4.07 28.41
C ASP A 90 17.54 5.20 28.01
N ALA A 91 17.80 5.84 26.87
CA ALA A 91 16.91 6.88 26.32
C ALA A 91 15.85 6.31 25.34
N LEU A 92 15.89 5.02 25.07
CA LEU A 92 14.86 4.33 24.30
C LEU A 92 13.72 3.98 25.23
N ILE A 93 12.52 4.25 24.81
CA ILE A 93 11.29 3.91 25.52
C ILE A 93 10.54 2.85 24.72
N ASP A 94 9.95 1.89 25.41
CA ASP A 94 9.05 0.94 24.79
C ASP A 94 7.84 1.71 24.24
N ALA A 95 7.59 1.58 22.96
CA ALA A 95 6.37 2.10 22.36
C ALA A 95 5.21 1.24 22.87
N ASN A 96 4.26 1.86 23.58
CA ASN A 96 3.00 1.21 23.85
C ASN A 96 2.36 0.79 22.53
N ALA A 97 1.76 -0.39 22.50
CA ALA A 97 1.07 -0.89 21.32
C ALA A 97 0.05 0.17 20.86
N VAL A 98 0.24 0.68 19.65
CA VAL A 98 -0.69 1.65 19.08
C VAL A 98 -1.95 0.88 18.68
N GLU A 99 -3.06 1.13 19.36
CA GLU A 99 -4.32 0.41 19.12
C GLU A 99 -4.93 0.74 17.75
N ASN A 100 -4.56 1.86 17.16
CA ASN A 100 -5.14 2.30 15.88
C ASN A 100 -4.30 1.85 14.69
N CYS A 101 -4.70 0.74 14.08
CA CYS A 101 -4.08 0.19 12.87
C CYS A 101 -4.62 0.80 11.57
N ALA A 102 -5.68 1.60 11.61
CA ALA A 102 -6.40 2.01 10.40
C ALA A 102 -5.62 3.05 9.56
N GLY A 103 -4.85 3.92 10.22
CA GLY A 103 -4.19 5.04 9.54
C GLY A 103 -5.19 6.07 8.97
N PRO A 104 -4.71 7.10 8.28
CA PRO A 104 -5.55 8.13 7.67
C PRO A 104 -6.38 7.57 6.51
N ASP A 105 -7.46 8.24 6.19
CA ASP A 105 -8.25 8.00 4.99
C ASP A 105 -7.36 8.13 3.75
N LYS A 106 -7.60 7.27 2.76
CA LYS A 106 -6.82 7.23 1.52
C LYS A 106 -7.66 6.72 0.35
N PRO A 107 -7.25 6.98 -0.87
CA PRO A 107 -7.88 6.39 -2.03
C PRO A 107 -7.54 4.90 -2.16
N PHE A 108 -8.46 4.15 -2.74
CA PHE A 108 -8.30 2.71 -2.98
C PHE A 108 -8.56 2.35 -4.44
N TYR A 109 -7.79 1.39 -4.90
CA TYR A 109 -8.11 0.57 -6.04
C TYR A 109 -8.98 -0.59 -5.58
N VAL A 110 -10.10 -0.81 -6.25
CA VAL A 110 -11.02 -1.93 -5.99
C VAL A 110 -11.27 -2.69 -7.28
N ARG A 111 -11.13 -4.02 -7.24
CA ARG A 111 -11.50 -4.89 -8.34
C ARG A 111 -12.56 -5.89 -7.89
N LEU A 112 -13.66 -5.94 -8.64
CA LEU A 112 -14.75 -6.87 -8.48
C LEU A 112 -14.86 -7.75 -9.73
N MET A 113 -15.15 -9.03 -9.55
CA MET A 113 -15.55 -9.92 -10.64
C MET A 113 -17.07 -10.03 -10.59
N VAL A 114 -17.75 -9.48 -11.58
CA VAL A 114 -19.20 -9.34 -11.58
C VAL A 114 -19.82 -9.90 -12.86
N VAL A 115 -21.08 -10.33 -12.77
CA VAL A 115 -21.83 -10.76 -13.96
C VAL A 115 -22.05 -9.56 -14.88
N ASP A 116 -21.81 -9.74 -16.18
CA ASP A 116 -22.06 -8.71 -17.19
C ASP A 116 -23.58 -8.65 -17.52
N GLN A 117 -24.30 -7.85 -16.74
CA GLN A 117 -25.73 -7.61 -16.93
C GLN A 117 -26.15 -6.20 -16.51
N PRO A 118 -27.24 -5.67 -17.07
CA PRO A 118 -27.79 -4.37 -16.66
C PRO A 118 -28.11 -4.33 -15.16
N GLY A 119 -27.89 -3.16 -14.54
CA GLY A 119 -28.21 -2.92 -13.13
C GLY A 119 -27.11 -3.26 -12.13
N VAL A 120 -26.10 -4.05 -12.49
CA VAL A 120 -24.99 -4.41 -11.59
C VAL A 120 -24.29 -3.18 -11.02
N LEU A 121 -23.93 -2.22 -11.88
CA LEU A 121 -23.27 -1.00 -11.45
C LEU A 121 -24.15 -0.17 -10.49
N ALA A 122 -25.44 -0.06 -10.77
CA ALA A 122 -26.38 0.64 -9.89
C ALA A 122 -26.46 0.01 -8.50
N THR A 123 -26.47 -1.32 -8.41
CA THR A 123 -26.45 -2.05 -7.14
C THR A 123 -25.18 -1.77 -6.36
N LEU A 124 -24.01 -1.86 -7.01
CA LEU A 124 -22.72 -1.66 -6.37
C LEU A 124 -22.53 -0.20 -5.91
N THR A 125 -22.88 0.77 -6.76
CA THR A 125 -22.81 2.19 -6.38
C THR A 125 -23.82 2.56 -5.29
N GLY A 126 -24.95 1.86 -5.19
CA GLY A 126 -25.88 1.98 -4.08
C GLY A 126 -25.25 1.59 -2.73
N ILE A 127 -24.47 0.53 -2.70
CA ILE A 127 -23.71 0.12 -1.50
C ILE A 127 -22.63 1.16 -1.19
N LEU A 128 -21.84 1.60 -2.19
CA LEU A 128 -20.83 2.63 -1.97
C LEU A 128 -21.44 3.92 -1.38
N LYS A 129 -22.58 4.36 -1.90
CA LYS A 129 -23.32 5.50 -1.37
C LYS A 129 -23.71 5.30 0.10
N LYS A 130 -24.20 4.10 0.47
CA LYS A 130 -24.60 3.75 1.85
C LYS A 130 -23.47 3.96 2.85
N TYR A 131 -22.22 3.69 2.44
CA TYR A 131 -21.02 3.83 3.27
C TYR A 131 -20.21 5.11 2.98
N SER A 132 -20.82 6.08 2.27
CA SER A 132 -20.21 7.38 1.94
C SER A 132 -18.89 7.26 1.17
N ILE A 133 -18.77 6.26 0.30
CA ILE A 133 -17.60 6.04 -0.53
C ILE A 133 -17.83 6.67 -1.90
N SER A 134 -17.00 7.64 -2.27
CA SER A 134 -17.02 8.31 -3.57
C SER A 134 -16.09 7.62 -4.55
N VAL A 135 -16.57 7.38 -5.79
CA VAL A 135 -15.79 6.80 -6.87
C VAL A 135 -15.14 7.92 -7.66
N GLU A 136 -13.81 7.84 -7.86
CA GLU A 136 -13.05 8.76 -8.70
C GLU A 136 -13.04 8.30 -10.16
N GLY A 137 -12.78 7.01 -10.38
CA GLY A 137 -12.70 6.42 -11.72
C GLY A 137 -13.29 5.02 -11.75
N LEU A 138 -13.79 4.64 -12.94
CA LEU A 138 -14.37 3.32 -13.17
C LEU A 138 -13.91 2.81 -14.53
N LEU A 139 -13.46 1.56 -14.56
CA LEU A 139 -13.02 0.88 -15.77
C LEU A 139 -13.64 -0.50 -15.83
N GLN A 140 -14.39 -0.77 -16.88
CA GLN A 140 -14.85 -2.11 -17.23
C GLN A 140 -14.30 -2.46 -18.60
N GLN A 141 -13.52 -3.53 -18.68
CA GLN A 141 -12.95 -4.01 -19.93
C GLN A 141 -13.58 -5.34 -20.35
N GLY A 142 -13.88 -5.42 -21.63
CA GLY A 142 -14.52 -6.60 -22.21
C GLY A 142 -16.03 -6.61 -22.02
N ARG A 143 -16.67 -7.46 -22.81
CA ARG A 143 -18.10 -7.75 -22.73
C ARG A 143 -18.26 -9.27 -22.80
N ALA A 144 -18.93 -9.83 -21.82
CA ALA A 144 -19.19 -11.26 -21.76
C ALA A 144 -20.57 -11.51 -21.12
N PRO A 145 -21.67 -11.27 -21.86
CA PRO A 145 -23.02 -11.37 -21.33
C PRO A 145 -23.25 -12.67 -20.57
N GLY A 146 -23.70 -12.55 -19.33
CA GLY A 146 -23.93 -13.70 -18.44
C GLY A 146 -22.67 -14.32 -17.80
N ASN A 147 -21.48 -13.94 -18.23
CA ASN A 147 -20.22 -14.38 -17.63
C ASN A 147 -19.65 -13.31 -16.69
N ALA A 148 -18.62 -13.69 -15.94
CA ALA A 148 -17.94 -12.78 -15.02
C ALA A 148 -16.96 -11.87 -15.79
N VAL A 149 -17.07 -10.57 -15.56
CA VAL A 149 -16.15 -9.54 -16.07
C VAL A 149 -15.52 -8.79 -14.93
N ALA A 150 -14.32 -8.27 -15.16
CA ALA A 150 -13.65 -7.43 -14.18
C ALA A 150 -14.20 -6.01 -14.22
N LEU A 151 -14.71 -5.56 -13.09
CA LEU A 151 -15.05 -4.16 -12.83
C LEU A 151 -13.98 -3.59 -11.90
N VAL A 152 -13.28 -2.58 -12.37
CA VAL A 152 -12.22 -1.89 -11.61
C VAL A 152 -12.68 -0.48 -11.31
N MET A 153 -12.47 -0.03 -10.08
CA MET A 153 -12.73 1.35 -9.68
C MET A 153 -11.61 1.90 -8.81
N THR A 154 -11.41 3.20 -8.85
CA THR A 154 -10.65 3.96 -7.87
C THR A 154 -11.61 4.82 -7.06
N THR A 155 -11.34 4.93 -5.76
CA THR A 155 -12.14 5.77 -4.85
C THR A 155 -11.41 7.07 -4.55
N HIS A 156 -12.14 8.10 -4.17
CA HIS A 156 -11.57 9.20 -3.40
C HIS A 156 -11.15 8.69 -2.01
N GLU A 157 -10.59 9.56 -1.18
CA GLU A 157 -10.18 9.23 0.18
C GLU A 157 -11.36 8.66 0.97
N THR A 158 -11.13 7.50 1.59
CA THR A 158 -12.12 6.81 2.41
C THR A 158 -11.44 5.98 3.49
N SER A 159 -12.18 5.71 4.58
CA SER A 159 -11.63 4.90 5.67
C SER A 159 -11.56 3.42 5.28
N VAL A 160 -10.54 2.75 5.79
CA VAL A 160 -10.37 1.29 5.63
C VAL A 160 -11.59 0.53 6.16
N ALA A 161 -12.16 1.01 7.27
CA ALA A 161 -13.32 0.38 7.91
C ALA A 161 -14.57 0.44 7.01
N ASN A 162 -14.92 1.63 6.50
CA ASN A 162 -16.07 1.81 5.63
C ASN A 162 -15.94 0.99 4.35
N LEU A 163 -14.75 1.00 3.75
CA LEU A 163 -14.49 0.21 2.56
C LEU A 163 -14.60 -1.30 2.86
N GLY A 164 -14.04 -1.76 3.97
CA GLY A 164 -14.13 -3.17 4.38
C GLY A 164 -15.58 -3.64 4.48
N ILE A 165 -16.42 -2.91 5.22
CA ILE A 165 -17.84 -3.25 5.37
C ILE A 165 -18.58 -3.23 4.02
N ALA A 166 -18.30 -2.24 3.17
CA ALA A 166 -18.90 -2.17 1.83
C ALA A 166 -18.51 -3.38 0.96
N LEU A 167 -17.25 -3.79 0.99
CA LEU A 167 -16.77 -4.95 0.22
C LEU A 167 -17.35 -6.26 0.75
N ASP A 168 -17.48 -6.42 2.06
CA ASP A 168 -18.11 -7.58 2.68
C ASP A 168 -19.62 -7.69 2.32
N GLU A 169 -20.30 -6.56 2.19
CA GLU A 169 -21.70 -6.52 1.72
C GLU A 169 -21.78 -6.87 0.23
N MET A 170 -20.86 -6.35 -0.60
CA MET A 170 -20.81 -6.67 -2.03
C MET A 170 -20.47 -8.14 -2.29
N GLU A 171 -19.56 -8.74 -1.52
CA GLU A 171 -19.18 -10.15 -1.66
C GLU A 171 -20.38 -11.10 -1.52
N LYS A 172 -21.37 -10.74 -0.72
CA LYS A 172 -22.59 -11.55 -0.49
C LYS A 172 -23.59 -11.48 -1.64
N LEU A 173 -23.41 -10.57 -2.59
CA LEU A 173 -24.33 -10.43 -3.71
C LEU A 173 -24.12 -11.55 -4.73
N PRO A 174 -25.21 -12.16 -5.26
CA PRO A 174 -25.11 -13.22 -6.26
C PRO A 174 -24.48 -12.76 -7.58
N ILE A 175 -24.46 -11.45 -7.83
CA ILE A 175 -23.83 -10.84 -9.00
C ILE A 175 -22.30 -10.77 -8.88
N VAL A 176 -21.73 -10.88 -7.69
CA VAL A 176 -20.27 -10.89 -7.45
C VAL A 176 -19.79 -12.34 -7.45
N LYS A 177 -18.84 -12.65 -8.30
CA LYS A 177 -18.41 -14.03 -8.61
C LYS A 177 -17.09 -14.44 -7.97
N ALA A 178 -16.39 -13.49 -7.34
CA ALA A 178 -15.15 -13.76 -6.62
C ALA A 178 -14.98 -12.72 -5.51
N LYS A 179 -14.20 -13.07 -4.50
CA LYS A 179 -13.86 -12.15 -3.42
C LYS A 179 -13.32 -10.83 -3.97
N PRO A 180 -13.85 -9.69 -3.53
CA PRO A 180 -13.34 -8.38 -3.89
C PRO A 180 -11.86 -8.21 -3.53
N VAL A 181 -11.11 -7.49 -4.35
CA VAL A 181 -9.72 -7.14 -4.09
C VAL A 181 -9.63 -5.64 -3.95
N ALA A 182 -9.10 -5.18 -2.81
CA ALA A 182 -8.83 -3.77 -2.58
C ALA A 182 -7.35 -3.56 -2.24
N MET A 183 -6.77 -2.49 -2.76
CA MET A 183 -5.40 -2.07 -2.46
C MET A 183 -5.38 -0.56 -2.27
N PRO A 184 -4.71 -0.04 -1.23
CA PRO A 184 -4.56 1.41 -1.07
C PRO A 184 -3.72 1.99 -2.21
N ILE A 185 -4.02 3.21 -2.60
CA ILE A 185 -3.21 4.06 -3.48
C ILE A 185 -2.42 5.02 -2.57
N MET A 186 -1.12 5.15 -2.84
CA MET A 186 -0.18 5.95 -2.02
C MET A 186 0.54 6.96 -2.89
#